data_eee5aff52ed80e9704aee95ece438ac4
#
_entry.id   eee5aff52ed80e9704aee95ece438ac4
#
_cell.length_a   1.000
_cell.length_b   1.000
_cell.length_c   1.000
_cell.angle_alpha   90.00
_cell.angle_beta   90.00
_cell.angle_gamma   90.00
#
_symmetry.space_group_name_H-M   'P 1'
#
loop_
_entity.id
_entity.type
_entity.pdbx_description
1 polymer ?
#
loop_
_entity_poly.entity_id
_entity_poly.type
_entity_poly.pdbx_seq_one_letter_code
_entity_poly.pdbx_strand_id
1 'polypeptide(L)'
;MKVPLTFALLLASLASAQDTGLYDPAPPANSAFVRVLNAPTATLGDKAITADKGAASAYVVIPQGDITAKLGAVSGKLSVEAGKFYSVAPFGGKLMLLTDQAADNKAKALLTIYNLSKNASVDLKTADGKTTVVSGVKPGESGNRAVNGITVELAAFSGTKTLGALKSVALQRGSAYAIVVTDGGVTMTTSSTKTK
;
A
#
# COMPACT_ATOMS: atom_id res chain seq x y z
N MET A 1 -20.74 61.77 53.13
CA MET A 1 -19.65 60.87 52.72
C MET A 1 -20.17 59.97 51.63
N LYS A 2 -19.67 60.16 50.41
CA LYS A 2 -20.05 59.33 49.18
C LYS A 2 -18.92 58.36 48.94
N VAL A 3 -19.22 57.05 48.99
CA VAL A 3 -18.29 55.98 48.70
C VAL A 3 -18.45 55.60 47.19
N PRO A 4 -17.44 55.61 46.34
CA PRO A 4 -17.56 55.15 45.00
C PRO A 4 -17.44 53.60 44.92
N LEU A 5 -18.41 52.97 44.29
CA LEU A 5 -18.47 51.53 44.00
C LEU A 5 -17.62 51.26 42.75
N THR A 6 -16.46 50.64 42.93
CA THR A 6 -15.57 50.26 41.84
C THR A 6 -16.01 48.92 41.27
N PHE A 7 -16.49 48.90 40.04
CA PHE A 7 -16.90 47.69 39.29
C PHE A 7 -15.66 47.10 38.65
N ALA A 8 -15.18 45.97 39.15
CA ALA A 8 -14.10 45.22 38.55
C ALA A 8 -14.65 44.31 37.45
N LEU A 9 -14.27 44.60 36.20
CA LEU A 9 -14.62 43.81 35.03
C LEU A 9 -13.64 42.63 34.91
N LEU A 10 -14.08 41.39 35.23
CA LEU A 10 -13.32 40.17 34.99
C LEU A 10 -13.42 39.85 33.50
N LEU A 11 -12.34 40.03 32.74
CA LEU A 11 -12.17 39.46 31.42
C LEU A 11 -11.82 37.97 31.56
N ALA A 12 -12.79 37.09 31.29
CA ALA A 12 -12.55 35.67 31.12
C ALA A 12 -11.93 35.47 29.74
N SER A 13 -10.62 35.17 29.68
CA SER A 13 -9.95 34.71 28.49
C SER A 13 -10.43 33.29 28.14
N LEU A 14 -11.22 33.14 27.08
CA LEU A 14 -11.52 31.85 26.47
C LEU A 14 -10.22 31.31 25.83
N ALA A 15 -9.53 30.44 26.56
CA ALA A 15 -8.48 29.63 26.01
C ALA A 15 -9.14 28.65 25.03
N SER A 16 -9.00 28.90 23.73
CA SER A 16 -9.30 27.93 22.69
C SER A 16 -8.31 26.79 22.85
N ALA A 17 -8.75 25.66 23.42
CA ALA A 17 -8.02 24.42 23.36
C ALA A 17 -7.93 24.02 21.88
N GLN A 18 -6.80 24.32 21.26
CA GLN A 18 -6.46 23.72 19.98
C GLN A 18 -6.19 22.23 20.25
N ASP A 19 -7.11 21.39 19.82
CA ASP A 19 -6.95 19.93 19.79
C ASP A 19 -5.93 19.59 18.68
N THR A 20 -4.65 19.88 18.97
CA THR A 20 -3.53 19.58 18.07
C THR A 20 -3.01 18.20 18.42
N GLY A 21 -3.47 17.16 17.71
CA GLY A 21 -2.61 16.03 17.53
C GLY A 21 -3.07 14.64 17.88
N LEU A 22 -4.37 14.31 17.92
CA LEU A 22 -4.79 12.91 18.03
C LEU A 22 -5.00 12.20 16.68
N TYR A 23 -5.13 12.95 15.59
CA TYR A 23 -5.32 12.38 14.23
C TYR A 23 -4.44 13.10 13.23
N ASP A 24 -3.71 12.34 12.44
CA ASP A 24 -3.05 12.90 11.26
C ASP A 24 -4.12 13.58 10.37
N PRO A 25 -3.85 14.78 9.84
CA PRO A 25 -4.80 15.45 8.96
C PRO A 25 -5.11 14.58 7.75
N ALA A 26 -6.39 14.56 7.33
CA ALA A 26 -6.79 13.83 6.13
C ALA A 26 -5.97 14.31 4.93
N PRO A 27 -5.54 13.41 4.03
CA PRO A 27 -4.84 13.79 2.82
C PRO A 27 -5.66 14.78 1.99
N PRO A 28 -5.02 15.72 1.27
CA PRO A 28 -5.71 16.61 0.35
C PRO A 28 -6.59 15.84 -0.64
N ALA A 29 -7.76 16.40 -0.98
CA ALA A 29 -8.74 15.72 -1.85
C ALA A 29 -8.20 15.39 -3.26
N ASN A 30 -7.16 16.11 -3.72
CA ASN A 30 -6.49 15.88 -4.99
C ASN A 30 -5.29 14.93 -4.88
N SER A 31 -5.25 14.05 -3.89
CA SER A 31 -4.14 13.13 -3.64
C SER A 31 -4.40 11.74 -4.21
N ALA A 32 -3.37 11.14 -4.78
CA ALA A 32 -3.23 9.71 -5.05
C ALA A 32 -2.36 9.05 -3.98
N PHE A 33 -2.48 7.73 -3.83
CA PHE A 33 -1.69 6.93 -2.90
C PHE A 33 -0.79 6.01 -3.70
N VAL A 34 0.51 6.22 -3.63
CA VAL A 34 1.49 5.49 -4.45
C VAL A 34 2.49 4.78 -3.56
N ARG A 35 2.79 3.53 -3.87
CA ARG A 35 3.88 2.77 -3.25
C ARG A 35 4.80 2.18 -4.29
N VAL A 36 5.97 1.74 -3.87
CA VAL A 36 6.93 1.05 -4.74
C VAL A 36 7.02 -0.42 -4.36
N LEU A 37 7.28 -1.26 -5.36
CA LEU A 37 7.52 -2.69 -5.22
C LEU A 37 8.93 -3.02 -5.66
N ASN A 38 9.62 -3.90 -4.92
CA ASN A 38 10.94 -4.42 -5.29
C ASN A 38 11.97 -3.33 -5.65
N ALA A 39 11.99 -2.24 -4.90
CA ALA A 39 12.84 -1.09 -5.17
C ALA A 39 13.53 -0.59 -3.89
N PRO A 40 14.76 -1.05 -3.59
CA PRO A 40 15.51 -0.60 -2.42
C PRO A 40 15.81 0.90 -2.41
N THR A 41 15.83 1.52 -3.58
CA THR A 41 15.96 2.98 -3.74
C THR A 41 14.97 3.47 -4.77
N ALA A 42 14.10 4.42 -4.39
CA ALA A 42 13.15 5.03 -5.30
C ALA A 42 12.88 6.50 -4.94
N THR A 43 12.48 7.27 -5.94
CA THR A 43 11.90 8.59 -5.79
C THR A 43 10.60 8.69 -6.57
N LEU A 44 9.59 9.32 -5.98
CA LEU A 44 8.29 9.62 -6.58
C LEU A 44 8.09 11.13 -6.48
N GLY A 45 8.31 11.86 -7.57
CA GLY A 45 8.45 13.31 -7.52
C GLY A 45 9.63 13.71 -6.64
N ASP A 46 9.35 14.48 -5.60
CA ASP A 46 10.31 14.92 -4.57
C ASP A 46 10.46 13.95 -3.39
N LYS A 47 9.62 12.90 -3.32
CA LYS A 47 9.61 11.97 -2.19
C LYS A 47 10.55 10.79 -2.40
N ALA A 48 11.50 10.62 -1.47
CA ALA A 48 12.29 9.40 -1.38
C ALA A 48 11.47 8.31 -0.68
N ILE A 49 11.50 7.09 -1.24
CA ILE A 49 10.77 5.94 -0.74
C ILE A 49 11.61 4.69 -0.93
N THR A 50 11.49 3.73 -0.04
CA THR A 50 12.23 2.47 -0.11
C THR A 50 11.30 1.28 0.09
N ALA A 51 11.56 0.21 -0.63
CA ALA A 51 11.00 -1.11 -0.38
C ALA A 51 12.13 -2.14 -0.46
N ASP A 52 12.21 -3.04 0.49
CA ASP A 52 13.18 -4.12 0.44
C ASP A 52 13.04 -4.92 -0.85
N LYS A 53 14.11 -5.62 -1.24
CA LYS A 53 14.10 -6.47 -2.42
C LYS A 53 12.96 -7.49 -2.34
N GLY A 54 12.09 -7.49 -3.33
CA GLY A 54 10.90 -8.34 -3.37
C GLY A 54 9.73 -7.87 -2.51
N ALA A 55 9.84 -6.79 -1.73
CA ALA A 55 8.79 -6.29 -0.85
C ALA A 55 8.03 -5.11 -1.45
N ALA A 56 6.96 -4.69 -0.76
CA ALA A 56 6.22 -3.45 -1.03
C ALA A 56 6.50 -2.42 0.07
N SER A 57 6.65 -1.15 -0.31
CA SER A 57 6.68 -0.05 0.66
C SER A 57 5.29 0.25 1.24
N ALA A 58 5.22 1.12 2.25
CA ALA A 58 3.99 1.80 2.58
C ALA A 58 3.55 2.72 1.43
N TYR A 59 2.25 3.08 1.39
CA TYR A 59 1.78 4.11 0.47
C TYR A 59 2.23 5.49 0.95
N VAL A 60 2.62 6.33 0.00
CA VAL A 60 2.84 7.77 0.21
C VAL A 60 1.77 8.56 -0.53
N VAL A 61 1.44 9.71 0.03
CA VAL A 61 0.48 10.65 -0.58
C VAL A 61 1.20 11.47 -1.65
N ILE A 62 0.70 11.44 -2.87
CA ILE A 62 1.24 12.16 -4.03
C ILE A 62 0.10 13.00 -4.63
N PRO A 63 0.30 14.28 -4.98
CA PRO A 63 -0.68 15.04 -5.74
C PRO A 63 -1.05 14.34 -7.05
N GLN A 64 -2.32 14.41 -7.45
CA GLN A 64 -2.74 13.91 -8.76
C GLN A 64 -2.00 14.61 -9.90
N GLY A 65 -1.84 13.93 -11.03
CA GLY A 65 -1.20 14.43 -12.25
C GLY A 65 0.04 13.64 -12.64
N ASP A 66 0.88 14.25 -13.44
CA ASP A 66 2.11 13.64 -13.92
C ASP A 66 3.22 13.78 -12.89
N ILE A 67 3.84 12.66 -12.54
CA ILE A 67 4.99 12.60 -11.65
C ILE A 67 6.17 11.94 -12.34
N THR A 68 7.38 12.39 -12.03
CA THR A 68 8.59 11.65 -12.41
C THR A 68 8.90 10.63 -11.32
N ALA A 69 9.06 9.37 -11.72
CA ALA A 69 9.45 8.30 -10.83
C ALA A 69 10.81 7.74 -11.25
N LYS A 70 11.65 7.37 -10.27
CA LYS A 70 12.92 6.67 -10.48
C LYS A 70 13.02 5.52 -9.47
N LEU A 71 13.16 4.30 -9.97
CA LEU A 71 13.30 3.08 -9.19
C LEU A 71 14.61 2.38 -9.59
N GLY A 72 15.64 2.54 -8.77
CA GLY A 72 17.00 2.11 -9.12
C GLY A 72 17.50 2.78 -10.40
N ALA A 73 17.80 2.01 -11.43
CA ALA A 73 18.27 2.49 -12.73
C ALA A 73 17.14 2.88 -13.70
N VAL A 74 15.88 2.56 -13.38
CA VAL A 74 14.74 2.80 -14.26
C VAL A 74 14.04 4.09 -13.86
N SER A 75 13.77 4.96 -14.84
CA SER A 75 13.06 6.22 -14.60
C SER A 75 12.03 6.48 -15.70
N GLY A 76 11.00 7.27 -15.38
CA GLY A 76 9.95 7.64 -16.32
C GLY A 76 8.90 8.54 -15.70
N LYS A 77 7.95 8.98 -16.54
CA LYS A 77 6.77 9.71 -16.10
C LYS A 77 5.61 8.74 -15.86
N LEU A 78 4.84 9.00 -14.82
CA LEU A 78 3.64 8.27 -14.45
C LEU A 78 2.52 9.27 -14.24
N SER A 79 1.29 8.94 -14.65
CA SER A 79 0.11 9.76 -14.38
C SER A 79 -0.75 9.08 -13.33
N VAL A 80 -1.08 9.81 -12.26
CA VAL A 80 -1.88 9.31 -11.13
C VAL A 80 -3.11 10.19 -10.90
N GLU A 81 -4.21 9.56 -10.54
CA GLU A 81 -5.50 10.20 -10.32
C GLU A 81 -5.85 10.27 -8.83
N ALA A 82 -6.54 11.32 -8.42
CA ALA A 82 -6.99 11.49 -7.04
C ALA A 82 -7.84 10.33 -6.54
N GLY A 83 -7.68 9.98 -5.27
CA GLY A 83 -8.43 8.93 -4.59
C GLY A 83 -8.04 7.50 -4.98
N LYS A 84 -7.12 7.33 -5.93
CA LYS A 84 -6.68 6.00 -6.38
C LYS A 84 -5.40 5.55 -5.69
N PHE A 85 -5.26 4.24 -5.58
CA PHE A 85 -4.09 3.54 -5.06
C PHE A 85 -3.30 2.93 -6.21
N TYR A 86 -1.96 3.08 -6.15
CA TYR A 86 -1.07 2.60 -7.20
C TYR A 86 0.15 1.91 -6.60
N SER A 87 0.60 0.86 -7.27
CA SER A 87 1.90 0.23 -7.05
C SER A 87 2.79 0.45 -8.26
N VAL A 88 4.02 0.96 -8.04
CA VAL A 88 5.01 1.17 -9.09
C VAL A 88 6.13 0.16 -8.94
N ALA A 89 6.51 -0.49 -10.02
CA ALA A 89 7.58 -1.47 -10.04
C ALA A 89 8.50 -1.30 -11.26
N PRO A 90 9.80 -1.60 -11.12
CA PRO A 90 10.67 -1.78 -12.28
C PRO A 90 10.42 -3.18 -12.85
N PHE A 91 10.02 -3.27 -14.11
CA PHE A 91 9.78 -4.53 -14.79
C PHE A 91 10.13 -4.43 -16.28
N GLY A 92 10.91 -5.41 -16.80
CA GLY A 92 11.31 -5.42 -18.21
C GLY A 92 12.08 -4.17 -18.67
N GLY A 93 12.84 -3.52 -17.77
CA GLY A 93 13.59 -2.29 -18.08
C GLY A 93 12.74 -1.02 -18.15
N LYS A 94 11.47 -1.08 -17.75
CA LYS A 94 10.53 0.04 -17.73
C LYS A 94 9.88 0.19 -16.36
N LEU A 95 9.32 1.38 -16.09
CA LEU A 95 8.41 1.56 -14.96
C LEU A 95 7.03 1.03 -15.33
N MET A 96 6.45 0.31 -14.40
CA MET A 96 5.10 -0.23 -14.49
C MET A 96 4.26 0.40 -13.39
N LEU A 97 3.11 0.93 -13.77
CA LEU A 97 2.10 1.48 -12.87
C LEU A 97 0.91 0.53 -12.82
N LEU A 98 0.66 -0.02 -11.64
CA LEU A 98 -0.46 -0.93 -11.37
C LEU A 98 -1.49 -0.20 -10.50
N THR A 99 -2.76 -0.23 -10.89
CA THR A 99 -3.85 0.28 -10.04
C THR A 99 -4.20 -0.78 -9.02
N ASP A 100 -4.15 -0.41 -7.74
CA ASP A 100 -4.48 -1.28 -6.62
C ASP A 100 -5.95 -1.12 -6.22
N GLN A 101 -6.54 -2.18 -5.70
CA GLN A 101 -7.84 -2.11 -5.06
C GLN A 101 -7.69 -1.54 -3.65
N ALA A 102 -8.57 -0.60 -3.30
CA ALA A 102 -8.67 -0.12 -1.93
C ALA A 102 -9.20 -1.22 -0.98
N ALA A 103 -8.70 -1.25 0.26
CA ALA A 103 -9.14 -2.21 1.28
C ALA A 103 -10.37 -1.69 2.04
N ASP A 104 -11.48 -1.49 1.33
CA ASP A 104 -12.70 -0.87 1.89
C ASP A 104 -13.51 -1.83 2.75
N ASN A 105 -13.40 -3.13 2.53
CA ASN A 105 -14.13 -4.14 3.28
C ASN A 105 -13.46 -4.45 4.62
N LYS A 106 -13.93 -3.81 5.69
CA LYS A 106 -13.39 -4.01 7.05
C LYS A 106 -13.64 -5.41 7.63
N ALA A 107 -14.55 -6.21 7.05
CA ALA A 107 -14.81 -7.58 7.48
C ALA A 107 -13.90 -8.63 6.82
N LYS A 108 -13.11 -8.24 5.82
CA LYS A 108 -12.22 -9.12 5.05
C LYS A 108 -10.77 -8.64 5.11
N ALA A 109 -9.84 -9.55 4.85
CA ALA A 109 -8.46 -9.23 4.50
C ALA A 109 -8.35 -9.15 2.97
N LEU A 110 -7.68 -8.13 2.45
CA LEU A 110 -7.42 -8.00 1.01
C LEU A 110 -6.03 -8.55 0.70
N LEU A 111 -5.96 -9.57 -0.14
CA LEU A 111 -4.72 -10.09 -0.68
C LEU A 111 -4.53 -9.56 -2.09
N THR A 112 -3.38 -8.97 -2.39
CA THR A 112 -2.99 -8.56 -3.74
C THR A 112 -1.66 -9.22 -4.08
N ILE A 113 -1.62 -9.99 -5.17
CA ILE A 113 -0.41 -10.61 -5.68
C ILE A 113 0.07 -9.88 -6.94
N TYR A 114 1.38 -9.64 -7.03
CA TYR A 114 2.06 -8.98 -8.13
C TYR A 114 3.06 -9.95 -8.75
N ASN A 115 2.92 -10.22 -10.04
CA ASN A 115 3.88 -11.05 -10.76
C ASN A 115 4.97 -10.18 -11.40
N LEU A 116 6.06 -9.99 -10.68
CA LEU A 116 7.29 -9.32 -11.17
C LEU A 116 8.35 -10.34 -11.60
N SER A 117 7.95 -11.57 -11.92
CA SER A 117 8.82 -12.65 -12.39
C SER A 117 8.62 -12.89 -13.88
N LYS A 118 9.48 -13.71 -14.46
CA LYS A 118 9.38 -14.17 -15.85
C LYS A 118 8.39 -15.33 -16.05
N ASN A 119 7.76 -15.83 -14.96
CA ASN A 119 6.79 -16.92 -15.07
C ASN A 119 5.54 -16.45 -15.82
N ALA A 120 5.17 -17.17 -16.88
CA ALA A 120 4.07 -16.79 -17.77
C ALA A 120 2.71 -16.63 -17.10
N SER A 121 2.51 -17.30 -15.96
CA SER A 121 1.33 -17.16 -15.11
C SER A 121 1.67 -17.55 -13.68
N VAL A 122 1.11 -16.82 -12.71
CA VAL A 122 1.26 -17.09 -11.30
C VAL A 122 -0.11 -17.20 -10.64
N ASP A 123 -0.29 -18.26 -9.86
CA ASP A 123 -1.45 -18.46 -9.01
C ASP A 123 -1.04 -18.32 -7.55
N LEU A 124 -1.89 -17.69 -6.73
CA LEU A 124 -1.83 -17.77 -5.28
C LEU A 124 -2.79 -18.84 -4.81
N LYS A 125 -2.28 -19.84 -4.10
CA LYS A 125 -3.08 -20.96 -3.55
C LYS A 125 -2.75 -21.18 -2.09
N THR A 126 -3.57 -22.00 -1.41
CA THR A 126 -3.15 -22.63 -0.15
C THR A 126 -1.87 -23.45 -0.39
N ALA A 127 -1.01 -23.58 0.62
CA ALA A 127 0.31 -24.22 0.45
C ALA A 127 0.20 -25.68 -0.02
N ASP A 128 -0.91 -26.37 0.27
CA ASP A 128 -1.23 -27.70 -0.23
C ASP A 128 -1.70 -27.73 -1.70
N GLY A 129 -1.81 -26.56 -2.33
CA GLY A 129 -2.22 -26.39 -3.74
C GLY A 129 -3.69 -26.61 -4.03
N LYS A 130 -4.52 -26.99 -3.02
CA LYS A 130 -5.92 -27.41 -3.24
C LYS A 130 -6.88 -26.26 -3.47
N THR A 131 -6.66 -25.11 -2.80
CA THR A 131 -7.59 -23.98 -2.91
C THR A 131 -6.89 -22.80 -3.61
N THR A 132 -7.43 -22.40 -4.75
CA THR A 132 -6.96 -21.21 -5.46
C THR A 132 -7.56 -19.96 -4.87
N VAL A 133 -6.71 -19.02 -4.49
CA VAL A 133 -7.08 -17.70 -3.96
C VAL A 133 -7.14 -16.67 -5.09
N VAL A 134 -6.06 -16.55 -5.87
CA VAL A 134 -5.98 -15.72 -7.08
C VAL A 134 -5.32 -16.53 -8.17
N SER A 135 -5.79 -16.44 -9.40
CA SER A 135 -5.26 -17.24 -10.52
C SER A 135 -4.88 -16.39 -11.72
N GLY A 136 -3.94 -16.89 -12.52
CA GLY A 136 -3.67 -16.41 -13.85
C GLY A 136 -2.97 -15.06 -13.94
N VAL A 137 -2.22 -14.64 -12.90
CA VAL A 137 -1.53 -13.35 -12.90
C VAL A 137 -0.34 -13.40 -13.85
N LYS A 138 -0.42 -12.67 -14.95
CA LYS A 138 0.63 -12.61 -15.97
C LYS A 138 1.82 -11.74 -15.53
N PRO A 139 2.99 -11.86 -16.19
CA PRO A 139 4.12 -10.99 -15.93
C PRO A 139 3.74 -9.52 -16.08
N GLY A 140 4.07 -8.72 -15.06
CA GLY A 140 3.71 -7.31 -15.04
C GLY A 140 2.28 -7.00 -14.63
N GLU A 141 1.50 -7.97 -14.21
CA GLU A 141 0.12 -7.79 -13.75
C GLU A 141 -0.02 -8.03 -12.24
N SER A 142 -1.15 -7.63 -11.71
CA SER A 142 -1.59 -7.95 -10.35
C SER A 142 -2.96 -8.60 -10.35
N GLY A 143 -3.23 -9.38 -9.30
CA GLY A 143 -4.55 -9.91 -9.03
C GLY A 143 -4.86 -9.79 -7.55
N ASN A 144 -6.13 -9.66 -7.18
CA ASN A 144 -6.51 -9.47 -5.79
C ASN A 144 -7.74 -10.29 -5.41
N ARG A 145 -7.90 -10.54 -4.11
CA ARG A 145 -9.08 -11.18 -3.54
C ARG A 145 -9.27 -10.80 -2.07
N ALA A 146 -10.50 -10.48 -1.71
CA ALA A 146 -10.90 -10.32 -0.32
C ALA A 146 -11.24 -11.69 0.28
N VAL A 147 -10.59 -12.05 1.39
CA VAL A 147 -10.72 -13.32 2.07
C VAL A 147 -11.09 -13.13 3.55
N ASN A 148 -11.50 -14.18 4.24
CA ASN A 148 -11.73 -14.13 5.68
C ASN A 148 -10.41 -13.88 6.45
N GLY A 149 -10.51 -13.24 7.60
CA GLY A 149 -9.38 -13.15 8.55
C GLY A 149 -9.18 -14.51 9.20
N ILE A 150 -8.15 -15.22 8.79
CA ILE A 150 -7.76 -16.56 9.27
C ILE A 150 -6.23 -16.69 9.26
N THR A 151 -5.72 -17.64 10.02
CA THR A 151 -4.33 -18.09 9.84
C THR A 151 -4.29 -19.17 8.78
N VAL A 152 -3.45 -19.02 7.77
CA VAL A 152 -3.36 -19.89 6.62
C VAL A 152 -1.93 -19.99 6.11
N GLU A 153 -1.56 -21.09 5.50
CA GLU A 153 -0.36 -21.24 4.71
C GLU A 153 -0.68 -20.99 3.24
N LEU A 154 0.05 -20.06 2.63
CA LEU A 154 -0.12 -19.71 1.23
C LEU A 154 1.15 -20.02 0.43
N ALA A 155 1.00 -20.25 -0.86
CA ALA A 155 2.13 -20.37 -1.76
C ALA A 155 1.79 -19.81 -3.14
N ALA A 156 2.78 -19.28 -3.82
CA ALA A 156 2.68 -18.91 -5.22
C ALA A 156 3.13 -20.07 -6.09
N PHE A 157 2.38 -20.31 -7.16
CA PHE A 157 2.62 -21.40 -8.10
C PHE A 157 2.72 -20.88 -9.53
N SER A 158 3.52 -21.56 -10.37
CA SER A 158 3.46 -21.45 -11.82
C SER A 158 3.19 -22.85 -12.38
N GLY A 159 1.95 -23.09 -12.83
CA GLY A 159 1.48 -24.44 -13.09
C GLY A 159 1.52 -25.30 -11.82
N THR A 160 2.30 -26.39 -11.87
CA THR A 160 2.53 -27.29 -10.72
C THR A 160 3.76 -26.91 -9.87
N LYS A 161 4.59 -25.98 -10.35
CA LYS A 161 5.82 -25.58 -9.67
C LYS A 161 5.52 -24.55 -8.57
N THR A 162 5.93 -24.84 -7.34
CA THR A 162 5.92 -23.86 -6.25
C THR A 162 7.06 -22.87 -6.43
N LEU A 163 6.75 -21.57 -6.43
CA LEU A 163 7.70 -20.46 -6.54
C LEU A 163 8.20 -19.99 -5.18
N GLY A 164 7.37 -20.14 -4.15
CA GLY A 164 7.67 -19.82 -2.77
C GLY A 164 6.46 -20.00 -1.89
N ALA A 165 6.69 -20.31 -0.61
CA ALA A 165 5.66 -20.53 0.40
C ALA A 165 5.71 -19.44 1.48
N LEU A 166 4.55 -19.06 1.95
CA LEU A 166 4.31 -18.10 3.04
C LEU A 166 3.68 -18.87 4.20
N LYS A 167 4.47 -19.15 5.23
CA LYS A 167 4.04 -19.96 6.37
C LYS A 167 3.36 -19.14 7.44
N SER A 168 2.35 -19.72 8.07
CA SER A 168 1.65 -19.16 9.24
C SER A 168 1.18 -17.70 9.05
N VAL A 169 0.59 -17.42 7.89
CA VAL A 169 0.10 -16.07 7.57
C VAL A 169 -1.16 -15.79 8.39
N ALA A 170 -1.06 -14.90 9.36
CA ALA A 170 -2.20 -14.43 10.14
C ALA A 170 -2.90 -13.27 9.40
N LEU A 171 -3.93 -13.58 8.63
CA LEU A 171 -4.73 -12.59 7.91
C LEU A 171 -5.70 -11.91 8.86
N GLN A 172 -5.61 -10.60 9.00
CA GLN A 172 -6.47 -9.79 9.84
C GLN A 172 -7.56 -9.09 9.02
N ARG A 173 -8.77 -9.05 9.54
CA ARG A 173 -9.88 -8.32 8.94
C ARG A 173 -9.55 -6.83 8.85
N GLY A 174 -9.92 -6.19 7.75
CA GLY A 174 -9.65 -4.78 7.49
C GLY A 174 -8.20 -4.48 7.09
N SER A 175 -7.34 -5.49 7.02
CA SER A 175 -5.95 -5.34 6.59
C SER A 175 -5.77 -5.72 5.13
N ALA A 176 -4.78 -5.10 4.48
CA ALA A 176 -4.34 -5.44 3.13
C ALA A 176 -2.93 -6.04 3.16
N TYR A 177 -2.66 -6.93 2.23
CA TYR A 177 -1.39 -7.64 2.10
C TYR A 177 -0.92 -7.61 0.65
N ALA A 178 0.32 -7.20 0.45
CA ALA A 178 1.00 -7.25 -0.84
C ALA A 178 1.88 -8.50 -0.90
N ILE A 179 1.65 -9.35 -1.88
CA ILE A 179 2.45 -10.54 -2.16
C ILE A 179 3.20 -10.28 -3.46
N VAL A 180 4.51 -10.18 -3.39
CA VAL A 180 5.36 -9.89 -4.54
C VAL A 180 6.10 -11.14 -4.95
N VAL A 181 5.90 -11.57 -6.20
CA VAL A 181 6.58 -12.70 -6.82
C VAL A 181 7.64 -12.16 -7.75
N THR A 182 8.89 -12.54 -7.51
CA THR A 182 10.05 -12.21 -8.35
C THR A 182 10.75 -13.48 -8.80
N ASP A 183 11.73 -13.38 -9.69
CA ASP A 183 12.59 -14.52 -10.02
C ASP A 183 13.42 -15.01 -8.81
N GLY A 184 13.55 -14.19 -7.76
CA GLY A 184 14.25 -14.53 -6.52
C GLY A 184 13.38 -15.15 -5.43
N GLY A 185 12.07 -15.27 -5.64
CA GLY A 185 11.13 -15.86 -4.67
C GLY A 185 9.88 -15.04 -4.43
N VAL A 186 9.19 -15.36 -3.32
CA VAL A 186 7.91 -14.78 -2.94
C VAL A 186 8.04 -14.14 -1.57
N THR A 187 7.60 -12.90 -1.45
CA THR A 187 7.54 -12.17 -0.18
C THR A 187 6.15 -11.62 0.07
N MET A 188 5.83 -11.37 1.31
CA MET A 188 4.58 -10.72 1.71
C MET A 188 4.86 -9.58 2.65
N THR A 189 4.21 -8.47 2.41
CA THR A 189 4.24 -7.28 3.26
C THR A 189 2.81 -6.92 3.67
N THR A 190 2.60 -6.64 4.95
CA THR A 190 1.33 -6.05 5.40
C THR A 190 1.26 -4.62 4.87
N SER A 191 0.19 -4.33 4.16
CA SER A 191 -0.05 -3.04 3.54
C SER A 191 -0.97 -2.22 4.45
N SER A 192 -0.47 -1.12 4.97
CA SER A 192 -1.34 -0.15 5.64
C SER A 192 -1.84 0.83 4.59
N THR A 193 -3.17 0.93 4.41
CA THR A 193 -3.79 2.06 3.72
C THR A 193 -3.90 3.28 4.62
N LYS A 194 -3.40 3.20 5.87
CA LYS A 194 -3.22 4.38 6.70
C LYS A 194 -2.05 5.16 6.12
N THR A 195 -2.34 6.29 5.56
CA THR A 195 -1.38 7.28 5.09
C THR A 195 -0.61 7.82 6.29
N LYS A 196 0.71 7.68 6.26
CA LYS A 196 1.61 8.43 7.12
C LYS A 196 1.90 9.77 6.49
#